data_9a2a5d07f71a1e119e0b3088f00ca943
#
_entry.id   9a2a5d07f71a1e119e0b3088f00ca943
#
_cell.length_a   1.000
_cell.length_b   1.000
_cell.length_c   1.000
_cell.angle_alpha   90.00
_cell.angle_beta   90.00
_cell.angle_gamma   90.00
#
_symmetry.space_group_name_H-M   'P 1'
#
loop_
_entity.id
_entity.type
_entity.pdbx_description
1 polymer ?
#
loop_
_entity_poly.entity_id
_entity_poly.type
_entity_poly.pdbx_seq_one_letter_code
_entity_poly.pdbx_strand_id
1 'polypeptide(L)'
;MSYASAQHDRMIAGAVKACYVVAVDLSASPPVCRVSDGSEWVSAWVRWHSIAAGKARHWRAPSLGEQGSLISPSGDVSQGTFVPGLYGNAGPPPDNRDHVEVWRFDDGGSLVYDWQAKSYTITLPSGTVAIKVGGTEVVVTDNAVTVKSGTIDLEATVNIKGPVNIDGALSVTGNIDGAGNIMAAGNSDNHHKH
;
A
#
# COMPACT_ATOMS: atom_id res chain seq x y z
N MET A 1 -17.89 -46.49 20.50
CA MET A 1 -16.66 -45.65 20.31
C MET A 1 -15.92 -45.61 21.63
N SER A 2 -14.61 -45.82 21.64
CA SER A 2 -13.83 -45.65 22.86
C SER A 2 -13.69 -44.18 23.23
N TYR A 3 -13.49 -43.87 24.52
CA TYR A 3 -13.24 -42.50 24.98
C TYR A 3 -12.06 -41.83 24.25
N ALA A 4 -10.99 -42.62 24.00
CA ALA A 4 -9.81 -42.17 23.25
C ALA A 4 -10.15 -41.79 21.79
N SER A 5 -11.01 -42.53 21.12
CA SER A 5 -11.46 -42.23 19.75
C SER A 5 -12.23 -40.93 19.69
N ALA A 6 -13.18 -40.69 20.63
CA ALA A 6 -13.94 -39.47 20.69
C ALA A 6 -13.07 -38.24 21.05
N GLN A 7 -12.01 -38.42 21.81
CA GLN A 7 -11.07 -37.35 22.13
C GLN A 7 -10.19 -36.99 20.94
N HIS A 8 -9.69 -37.99 20.18
CA HIS A 8 -8.95 -37.73 18.94
C HIS A 8 -9.80 -37.01 17.92
N ASP A 9 -11.06 -37.38 17.74
CA ASP A 9 -11.98 -36.75 16.80
C ASP A 9 -12.18 -35.23 17.17
N ARG A 10 -12.31 -34.92 18.46
CA ARG A 10 -12.40 -33.53 18.93
C ARG A 10 -11.11 -32.74 18.68
N MET A 11 -9.94 -33.34 18.93
CA MET A 11 -8.66 -32.70 18.69
C MET A 11 -8.46 -32.41 17.21
N ILE A 12 -8.82 -33.34 16.34
CA ILE A 12 -8.76 -33.15 14.88
C ILE A 12 -9.74 -32.06 14.44
N ALA A 13 -10.99 -32.10 14.90
CA ALA A 13 -12.00 -31.10 14.58
C ALA A 13 -11.66 -29.69 15.10
N GLY A 14 -10.90 -29.60 16.20
CA GLY A 14 -10.44 -28.33 16.78
C GLY A 14 -9.15 -27.79 16.16
N ALA A 15 -8.41 -28.59 15.38
CA ALA A 15 -7.09 -28.22 14.88
C ALA A 15 -7.13 -27.04 13.88
N VAL A 16 -8.14 -26.99 13.03
CA VAL A 16 -8.39 -25.88 12.09
C VAL A 16 -9.88 -25.55 12.10
N LYS A 17 -10.20 -24.29 12.34
CA LYS A 17 -11.58 -23.80 12.40
C LYS A 17 -11.75 -22.57 11.52
N ALA A 18 -12.66 -22.59 10.57
CA ALA A 18 -13.07 -21.40 9.83
C ALA A 18 -13.76 -20.41 10.78
N CYS A 19 -13.40 -19.14 10.71
CA CYS A 19 -13.87 -18.12 11.64
C CYS A 19 -13.73 -16.72 11.03
N TYR A 20 -14.28 -15.74 11.73
CA TYR A 20 -14.15 -14.33 11.40
C TYR A 20 -13.84 -13.49 12.64
N VAL A 21 -13.23 -12.33 12.42
CA VAL A 21 -12.78 -11.42 13.49
C VAL A 21 -13.97 -10.72 14.13
N VAL A 22 -14.08 -10.78 15.47
CA VAL A 22 -15.11 -10.09 16.24
C VAL A 22 -14.57 -8.99 17.16
N ALA A 23 -13.27 -8.99 17.44
CA ALA A 23 -12.61 -7.93 18.20
C ALA A 23 -11.12 -7.87 17.86
N VAL A 24 -10.53 -6.68 17.95
CA VAL A 24 -9.08 -6.44 17.77
C VAL A 24 -8.62 -5.54 18.91
N ASP A 25 -7.50 -5.91 19.55
CA ASP A 25 -6.80 -5.09 20.53
C ASP A 25 -5.38 -4.78 20.03
N LEU A 26 -5.22 -3.54 19.58
CA LEU A 26 -3.94 -3.02 19.09
C LEU A 26 -3.06 -2.46 20.21
N SER A 27 -3.58 -2.30 21.43
CA SER A 27 -2.84 -1.82 22.59
C SER A 27 -2.03 -2.93 23.27
N ALA A 28 -2.42 -4.19 23.07
CA ALA A 28 -1.68 -5.34 23.55
C ALA A 28 -0.32 -5.48 22.89
N SER A 29 0.64 -6.08 23.58
CA SER A 29 1.99 -6.34 23.06
C SER A 29 2.36 -7.82 23.21
N PRO A 30 2.37 -8.61 22.15
CA PRO A 30 1.95 -8.27 20.77
C PRO A 30 0.45 -8.01 20.65
N PRO A 31 -0.02 -7.28 19.62
CA PRO A 31 -1.45 -7.06 19.39
C PRO A 31 -2.17 -8.37 19.09
N VAL A 32 -3.46 -8.42 19.44
CA VAL A 32 -4.27 -9.65 19.42
C VAL A 32 -5.66 -9.40 18.84
N CYS A 33 -6.34 -10.46 18.45
CA CYS A 33 -7.73 -10.42 18.01
C CYS A 33 -8.54 -11.55 18.68
N ARG A 34 -9.87 -11.46 18.57
CA ARG A 34 -10.79 -12.55 18.89
C ARG A 34 -11.58 -12.91 17.66
N VAL A 35 -11.85 -14.18 17.49
CA VAL A 35 -12.57 -14.73 16.35
C VAL A 35 -13.75 -15.58 16.80
N SER A 36 -14.78 -15.68 15.95
CA SER A 36 -15.96 -16.50 16.14
C SER A 36 -16.19 -17.37 14.90
N ASP A 37 -16.80 -18.52 15.09
CA ASP A 37 -17.25 -19.42 14.02
C ASP A 37 -18.70 -19.14 13.57
N GLY A 38 -19.32 -18.09 14.12
CA GLY A 38 -20.70 -17.72 13.82
C GLY A 38 -21.74 -18.37 14.74
N SER A 39 -21.31 -19.23 15.66
CA SER A 39 -22.11 -19.73 16.76
C SER A 39 -21.95 -18.85 18.01
N GLU A 40 -22.35 -19.33 19.17
CA GLU A 40 -22.09 -18.65 20.46
C GLU A 40 -20.61 -18.66 20.86
N TRP A 41 -19.76 -19.40 20.14
CA TRP A 41 -18.36 -19.52 20.48
C TRP A 41 -17.55 -18.29 20.02
N VAL A 42 -16.71 -17.79 20.93
CA VAL A 42 -15.71 -16.75 20.69
C VAL A 42 -14.38 -17.20 21.28
N SER A 43 -13.29 -17.04 20.54
CA SER A 43 -11.95 -17.40 20.99
C SER A 43 -11.49 -16.59 22.21
N ALA A 44 -10.46 -17.06 22.91
CA ALA A 44 -9.59 -16.19 23.71
C ALA A 44 -8.91 -15.15 22.79
N TRP A 45 -8.17 -14.21 23.38
CA TRP A 45 -7.31 -13.31 22.63
C TRP A 45 -6.16 -14.10 22.01
N VAL A 46 -6.06 -14.07 20.68
CA VAL A 46 -5.08 -14.81 19.90
C VAL A 46 -4.27 -13.86 19.03
N ARG A 47 -3.04 -14.25 18.71
CA ARG A 47 -2.22 -13.53 17.72
C ARG A 47 -2.67 -13.89 16.31
N TRP A 48 -2.39 -13.02 15.34
CA TRP A 48 -2.61 -13.32 13.93
C TRP A 48 -1.30 -13.44 13.16
N HIS A 49 -1.36 -14.13 12.03
CA HIS A 49 -0.24 -14.27 11.11
C HIS A 49 -0.13 -13.04 10.21
N SER A 50 1.10 -12.68 9.87
CA SER A 50 1.47 -11.69 8.85
C SER A 50 2.22 -12.38 7.72
N ILE A 51 2.29 -11.73 6.55
CA ILE A 51 3.07 -12.20 5.40
C ILE A 51 4.57 -12.29 5.76
N ALA A 52 5.08 -11.39 6.58
CA ALA A 52 6.47 -11.39 7.03
C ALA A 52 6.59 -10.84 8.46
N ALA A 53 7.36 -11.52 9.32
CA ALA A 53 7.57 -11.16 10.72
C ALA A 53 9.01 -11.37 11.20
N GLY A 54 9.99 -11.33 10.27
CA GLY A 54 11.42 -11.46 10.54
C GLY A 54 12.17 -10.12 10.49
N LYS A 55 13.29 -10.07 9.75
CA LYS A 55 14.03 -8.83 9.45
C LYS A 55 13.19 -7.87 8.61
N ALA A 56 12.50 -8.38 7.58
CA ALA A 56 11.41 -7.69 6.93
C ALA A 56 10.12 -7.97 7.70
N ARG A 57 9.26 -6.97 7.84
CA ARG A 57 7.99 -7.06 8.56
C ARG A 57 6.89 -6.43 7.74
N HIS A 58 5.78 -7.14 7.63
CA HIS A 58 4.56 -6.60 7.05
C HIS A 58 3.57 -6.34 8.17
N TRP A 59 2.91 -5.20 8.14
CA TRP A 59 1.89 -4.83 9.12
C TRP A 59 0.55 -4.55 8.43
N ARG A 60 -0.46 -5.30 8.85
CA ARG A 60 -1.87 -5.03 8.61
C ARG A 60 -2.66 -5.63 9.77
N ALA A 61 -3.43 -4.81 10.47
CA ALA A 61 -4.38 -5.31 11.44
C ALA A 61 -5.54 -6.02 10.72
N PRO A 62 -6.04 -7.16 11.23
CA PRO A 62 -7.24 -7.76 10.70
C PRO A 62 -8.46 -6.85 10.97
N SER A 63 -9.41 -6.84 10.04
CA SER A 63 -10.62 -6.03 10.14
C SER A 63 -11.74 -6.80 10.82
N LEU A 64 -12.69 -6.10 11.48
CA LEU A 64 -13.90 -6.73 11.99
C LEU A 64 -14.68 -7.39 10.85
N GLY A 65 -15.12 -8.62 11.06
CA GLY A 65 -15.79 -9.43 10.06
C GLY A 65 -14.86 -10.12 9.07
N GLU A 66 -13.56 -9.83 9.06
CA GLU A 66 -12.58 -10.49 8.19
C GLU A 66 -12.54 -11.98 8.46
N GLN A 67 -12.71 -12.77 7.40
CA GLN A 67 -12.70 -14.22 7.48
C GLN A 67 -11.29 -14.80 7.38
N GLY A 68 -11.12 -15.95 8.01
CA GLY A 68 -9.86 -16.66 8.03
C GLY A 68 -9.98 -18.00 8.74
N SER A 69 -8.86 -18.51 9.19
CA SER A 69 -8.79 -19.80 9.91
C SER A 69 -8.05 -19.65 11.23
N LEU A 70 -8.62 -20.17 12.30
CA LEU A 70 -7.91 -20.41 13.55
C LEU A 70 -7.18 -21.74 13.45
N ILE A 71 -5.88 -21.73 13.60
CA ILE A 71 -5.04 -22.93 13.67
C ILE A 71 -4.69 -23.15 15.15
N SER A 72 -5.08 -24.32 15.67
CA SER A 72 -4.96 -24.65 17.09
C SER A 72 -4.09 -25.90 17.27
N PRO A 73 -2.88 -25.78 17.84
CA PRO A 73 -2.04 -26.92 18.13
C PRO A 73 -2.78 -27.96 18.97
N SER A 74 -2.72 -29.22 18.55
CA SER A 74 -3.40 -30.35 19.24
C SER A 74 -4.91 -30.15 19.45
N GLY A 75 -5.56 -29.27 18.66
CA GLY A 75 -6.98 -28.94 18.80
C GLY A 75 -7.32 -28.06 20.02
N ASP A 76 -6.31 -27.55 20.73
CA ASP A 76 -6.52 -26.61 21.83
C ASP A 76 -6.71 -25.19 21.29
N VAL A 77 -7.98 -24.75 21.21
CA VAL A 77 -8.34 -23.43 20.69
C VAL A 77 -7.79 -22.27 21.54
N SER A 78 -7.38 -22.53 22.81
CA SER A 78 -6.76 -21.51 23.66
C SER A 78 -5.33 -21.17 23.23
N GLN A 79 -4.67 -22.09 22.54
CA GLN A 79 -3.32 -21.93 21.96
C GLN A 79 -3.36 -21.54 20.48
N GLY A 80 -4.53 -21.24 19.96
CA GLY A 80 -4.74 -20.93 18.54
C GLY A 80 -4.06 -19.65 18.09
N THR A 81 -3.77 -19.60 16.79
CA THR A 81 -3.35 -18.39 16.08
C THR A 81 -4.21 -18.20 14.84
N PHE A 82 -4.58 -16.96 14.54
CA PHE A 82 -5.47 -16.64 13.43
C PHE A 82 -4.70 -16.38 12.14
N VAL A 83 -5.10 -17.03 11.06
CA VAL A 83 -4.62 -16.76 9.70
C VAL A 83 -5.70 -16.00 8.96
N PRO A 84 -5.55 -14.66 8.75
CA PRO A 84 -6.49 -13.82 8.03
C PRO A 84 -6.46 -14.04 6.53
N GLY A 85 -7.41 -13.42 5.78
CA GLY A 85 -7.36 -13.28 4.34
C GLY A 85 -8.11 -14.35 3.55
N LEU A 86 -9.14 -14.96 4.12
CA LEU A 86 -10.11 -15.74 3.38
C LEU A 86 -11.19 -14.82 2.79
N TYR A 87 -11.37 -14.85 1.46
CA TYR A 87 -12.42 -14.07 0.81
C TYR A 87 -13.81 -14.47 1.31
N GLY A 88 -14.63 -13.48 1.61
CA GLY A 88 -15.98 -13.66 2.11
C GLY A 88 -16.83 -12.41 2.00
N ASN A 89 -17.98 -12.39 2.68
CA ASN A 89 -18.93 -11.28 2.57
C ASN A 89 -18.38 -9.94 3.08
N ALA A 90 -17.47 -9.97 4.06
CA ALA A 90 -16.84 -8.76 4.60
C ALA A 90 -15.64 -8.28 3.75
N GLY A 91 -15.09 -9.15 2.89
CA GLY A 91 -13.97 -8.83 2.02
C GLY A 91 -14.02 -9.69 0.75
N PRO A 92 -14.83 -9.31 -0.26
CA PRO A 92 -14.83 -10.01 -1.54
C PRO A 92 -13.52 -9.79 -2.29
N PRO A 93 -13.17 -10.67 -3.27
CA PRO A 93 -12.01 -10.44 -4.13
C PRO A 93 -12.05 -9.04 -4.76
N PRO A 94 -10.95 -8.28 -4.72
CA PRO A 94 -10.92 -6.93 -5.29
C PRO A 94 -10.88 -6.91 -6.82
N ASP A 95 -10.55 -8.04 -7.45
CA ASP A 95 -10.43 -8.23 -8.90
C ASP A 95 -10.66 -9.71 -9.26
N ASN A 96 -10.90 -10.00 -10.54
CA ASN A 96 -11.09 -11.36 -11.06
C ASN A 96 -10.19 -11.69 -12.27
N ARG A 97 -9.26 -10.81 -12.63
CA ARG A 97 -8.27 -11.03 -13.68
C ARG A 97 -7.12 -11.89 -13.14
N ASP A 98 -6.58 -12.78 -13.97
CA ASP A 98 -5.49 -13.70 -13.61
C ASP A 98 -4.08 -13.10 -13.80
N HIS A 99 -4.02 -11.90 -14.37
CA HIS A 99 -2.79 -11.18 -14.73
C HIS A 99 -2.61 -9.87 -13.95
N VAL A 100 -3.19 -9.78 -12.75
CA VAL A 100 -3.04 -8.60 -11.88
C VAL A 100 -2.75 -9.01 -10.45
N GLU A 101 -1.98 -8.18 -9.76
CA GLU A 101 -1.91 -8.14 -8.30
C GLU A 101 -2.55 -6.84 -7.83
N VAL A 102 -3.52 -6.92 -6.92
CA VAL A 102 -4.30 -5.77 -6.46
C VAL A 102 -4.27 -5.68 -4.94
N TRP A 103 -3.86 -4.53 -4.46
CA TRP A 103 -4.05 -4.12 -3.07
C TRP A 103 -5.08 -3.01 -3.03
N ARG A 104 -6.24 -3.28 -2.45
CA ARG A 104 -7.33 -2.30 -2.32
C ARG A 104 -7.52 -1.94 -0.86
N PHE A 105 -7.65 -0.64 -0.60
CA PHE A 105 -7.87 -0.09 0.74
C PHE A 105 -9.32 0.38 0.90
N ASP A 106 -9.75 0.54 2.16
CA ASP A 106 -11.14 0.85 2.51
C ASP A 106 -11.59 2.23 2.00
N ASP A 107 -10.66 3.18 1.89
CA ASP A 107 -10.90 4.53 1.35
C ASP A 107 -11.00 4.58 -0.19
N GLY A 108 -10.90 3.44 -0.86
CA GLY A 108 -10.86 3.32 -2.32
C GLY A 108 -9.48 3.47 -2.94
N GLY A 109 -8.45 3.72 -2.15
CA GLY A 109 -7.05 3.68 -2.59
C GLY A 109 -6.66 2.30 -3.09
N SER A 110 -5.74 2.23 -4.06
CA SER A 110 -5.25 0.95 -4.57
C SER A 110 -3.84 1.01 -5.13
N LEU A 111 -3.18 -0.15 -5.07
CA LEU A 111 -1.95 -0.45 -5.81
C LEU A 111 -2.28 -1.60 -6.75
N VAL A 112 -2.03 -1.43 -8.05
CA VAL A 112 -2.33 -2.45 -9.06
C VAL A 112 -1.10 -2.66 -9.94
N TYR A 113 -0.61 -3.88 -9.98
CA TYR A 113 0.35 -4.32 -10.97
C TYR A 113 -0.33 -5.22 -11.99
N ASP A 114 -0.32 -4.81 -13.25
CA ASP A 114 -0.87 -5.56 -14.37
C ASP A 114 0.29 -5.99 -15.28
N TRP A 115 0.63 -7.28 -15.25
CA TRP A 115 1.78 -7.78 -16.02
C TRP A 115 1.45 -8.01 -17.49
N GLN A 116 0.19 -8.06 -17.88
CA GLN A 116 -0.20 -8.09 -19.28
C GLN A 116 -0.08 -6.70 -19.91
N ALA A 117 -0.59 -5.67 -19.24
CA ALA A 117 -0.45 -4.28 -19.65
C ALA A 117 0.94 -3.70 -19.33
N LYS A 118 1.77 -4.40 -18.53
CA LYS A 118 3.08 -3.95 -18.03
C LYS A 118 2.99 -2.60 -17.32
N SER A 119 1.97 -2.42 -16.51
CA SER A 119 1.71 -1.17 -15.79
C SER A 119 1.66 -1.39 -14.29
N TYR A 120 2.20 -0.42 -13.54
CA TYR A 120 2.04 -0.32 -12.09
C TYR A 120 1.32 0.99 -11.78
N THR A 121 0.15 0.89 -11.18
CA THR A 121 -0.73 2.04 -10.92
C THR A 121 -0.95 2.22 -9.44
N ILE A 122 -0.72 3.45 -8.96
CA ILE A 122 -1.07 3.90 -7.61
C ILE A 122 -2.25 4.84 -7.76
N THR A 123 -3.38 4.52 -7.14
CA THR A 123 -4.58 5.37 -7.16
C THR A 123 -4.97 5.75 -5.73
N LEU A 124 -5.12 7.03 -5.48
CA LEU A 124 -5.72 7.57 -4.26
C LEU A 124 -6.91 8.43 -4.67
N PRO A 125 -8.08 8.31 -4.04
CA PRO A 125 -9.22 9.21 -4.28
C PRO A 125 -8.89 10.68 -3.96
N SER A 126 -8.05 10.89 -2.96
CA SER A 126 -7.49 12.18 -2.54
C SER A 126 -6.26 11.93 -1.67
N GLY A 127 -5.46 12.97 -1.42
CA GLY A 127 -4.33 12.90 -0.50
C GLY A 127 -2.96 13.02 -1.18
N THR A 128 -2.00 12.21 -0.78
CA THR A 128 -0.60 12.41 -1.17
C THR A 128 0.10 11.10 -1.47
N VAL A 129 0.81 11.05 -2.60
CA VAL A 129 1.84 10.05 -2.87
C VAL A 129 3.21 10.72 -2.71
N ALA A 130 4.06 10.21 -1.83
CA ALA A 130 5.39 10.74 -1.58
C ALA A 130 6.46 9.66 -1.75
N ILE A 131 7.52 9.99 -2.49
CA ILE A 131 8.74 9.20 -2.60
C ILE A 131 9.86 9.99 -1.91
N LYS A 132 10.46 9.42 -0.87
CA LYS A 132 11.49 10.09 -0.05
C LYS A 132 12.74 9.24 0.04
N VAL A 133 13.87 9.85 -0.29
CA VAL A 133 15.20 9.24 -0.13
C VAL A 133 16.17 10.29 0.43
N GLY A 134 16.53 10.18 1.69
CA GLY A 134 17.35 11.19 2.37
C GLY A 134 16.68 12.57 2.30
N GLY A 135 17.36 13.56 1.69
CA GLY A 135 16.86 14.91 1.50
C GLY A 135 16.06 15.12 0.20
N THR A 136 15.99 14.13 -0.67
CA THR A 136 15.25 14.19 -1.93
C THR A 136 13.82 13.71 -1.75
N GLU A 137 12.87 14.45 -2.31
CA GLU A 137 11.44 14.15 -2.20
C GLU A 137 10.71 14.46 -3.51
N VAL A 138 9.83 13.53 -3.95
CA VAL A 138 8.83 13.76 -5.00
C VAL A 138 7.47 13.60 -4.35
N VAL A 139 6.62 14.61 -4.44
CA VAL A 139 5.27 14.64 -3.87
C VAL A 139 4.26 14.90 -4.95
N VAL A 140 3.26 14.03 -5.05
CA VAL A 140 2.10 14.20 -5.91
C VAL A 140 0.87 14.37 -5.02
N THR A 141 0.12 15.44 -5.24
CA THR A 141 -1.17 15.71 -4.59
C THR A 141 -2.24 15.89 -5.65
N ASP A 142 -3.48 16.16 -5.23
CA ASP A 142 -4.61 16.40 -6.15
C ASP A 142 -4.34 17.54 -7.15
N ASN A 143 -3.51 18.55 -6.77
CA ASN A 143 -3.32 19.75 -7.55
C ASN A 143 -1.86 20.09 -7.89
N ALA A 144 -0.90 19.31 -7.40
CA ALA A 144 0.51 19.65 -7.57
C ALA A 144 1.42 18.43 -7.66
N VAL A 145 2.50 18.62 -8.41
CA VAL A 145 3.68 17.76 -8.34
C VAL A 145 4.86 18.62 -7.89
N THR A 146 5.45 18.25 -6.77
CA THR A 146 6.63 18.93 -6.22
C THR A 146 7.83 18.01 -6.24
N VAL A 147 8.96 18.49 -6.74
CA VAL A 147 10.24 17.79 -6.68
C VAL A 147 11.21 18.67 -5.89
N LYS A 148 11.76 18.12 -4.79
CA LYS A 148 12.79 18.76 -3.98
C LYS A 148 14.03 17.89 -4.00
N SER A 149 15.13 18.44 -4.53
CA SER A 149 16.42 17.76 -4.63
C SER A 149 17.55 18.78 -4.69
N GLY A 150 18.77 18.38 -4.41
CA GLY A 150 19.96 19.20 -4.64
C GLY A 150 20.23 19.41 -6.13
N THR A 151 19.90 18.45 -6.99
CA THR A 151 20.04 18.53 -8.46
C THR A 151 18.92 17.74 -9.13
N ILE A 152 18.45 18.20 -10.27
CA ILE A 152 17.54 17.48 -11.17
C ILE A 152 18.17 17.47 -12.56
N ASP A 153 18.56 16.31 -13.05
CA ASP A 153 19.13 16.14 -14.39
C ASP A 153 18.05 15.55 -15.32
N LEU A 154 17.79 16.26 -16.43
CA LEU A 154 16.81 15.86 -17.45
C LEU A 154 17.51 15.71 -18.79
N GLU A 155 17.80 14.49 -19.21
CA GLU A 155 18.41 14.14 -20.51
C GLU A 155 17.32 13.75 -21.50
N ALA A 156 16.50 14.70 -21.93
CA ALA A 156 15.38 14.46 -22.83
C ALA A 156 14.88 15.74 -23.49
N THR A 157 14.01 15.60 -24.50
CA THR A 157 13.17 16.71 -24.93
C THR A 157 12.13 17.00 -23.87
N VAL A 158 12.10 18.24 -23.35
CA VAL A 158 11.14 18.69 -22.33
C VAL A 158 10.12 19.62 -23.00
N ASN A 159 8.84 19.24 -22.97
CA ASN A 159 7.73 20.04 -23.48
C ASN A 159 6.92 20.60 -22.31
N ILE A 160 6.90 21.94 -22.16
CA ILE A 160 6.14 22.63 -21.12
C ILE A 160 5.02 23.45 -21.76
N LYS A 161 3.78 23.18 -21.37
CA LYS A 161 2.60 23.93 -21.81
C LYS A 161 2.13 24.82 -20.66
N GLY A 162 2.62 26.05 -20.59
CA GLY A 162 2.28 27.00 -19.56
C GLY A 162 3.44 27.93 -19.20
N PRO A 163 3.25 28.84 -18.28
CA PRO A 163 4.31 29.73 -17.80
C PRO A 163 5.43 28.96 -17.10
N VAL A 164 6.67 29.42 -17.28
CA VAL A 164 7.84 28.90 -16.56
C VAL A 164 8.40 30.03 -15.71
N ASN A 165 8.52 29.81 -14.40
CA ASN A 165 9.20 30.71 -13.48
C ASN A 165 10.54 30.09 -13.09
N ILE A 166 11.62 30.83 -13.26
CA ILE A 166 12.98 30.46 -12.86
C ILE A 166 13.46 31.49 -11.85
N ASP A 167 13.64 31.05 -10.60
CA ASP A 167 14.25 31.86 -9.55
C ASP A 167 15.74 31.48 -9.45
N GLY A 168 16.55 32.19 -10.23
CA GLY A 168 17.98 31.92 -10.36
C GLY A 168 18.49 32.18 -11.78
N ALA A 169 19.72 31.80 -12.08
CA ALA A 169 20.33 31.97 -13.37
C ALA A 169 19.83 30.92 -14.37
N LEU A 170 19.52 31.31 -15.60
CA LEU A 170 19.29 30.45 -16.74
C LEU A 170 20.53 30.45 -17.64
N SER A 171 21.15 29.30 -17.90
CA SER A 171 22.22 29.15 -18.87
C SER A 171 21.72 28.27 -20.02
N VAL A 172 21.83 28.77 -21.25
CA VAL A 172 21.43 28.07 -22.47
C VAL A 172 22.62 28.01 -23.42
N THR A 173 23.06 26.81 -23.83
CA THR A 173 24.20 26.65 -24.75
C THR A 173 23.77 26.61 -26.21
N GLY A 174 22.47 26.50 -26.48
CA GLY A 174 21.89 26.54 -27.83
C GLY A 174 21.12 27.83 -28.13
N ASN A 175 20.33 27.83 -29.18
CA ASN A 175 19.48 28.94 -29.54
C ASN A 175 18.24 29.06 -28.62
N ILE A 176 17.82 30.27 -28.32
CA ILE A 176 16.51 30.57 -27.77
C ILE A 176 15.65 31.10 -28.92
N ASP A 177 14.63 30.37 -29.31
CA ASP A 177 13.66 30.79 -30.33
C ASP A 177 12.36 31.19 -29.62
N GLY A 178 11.97 32.45 -29.79
CA GLY A 178 10.78 33.03 -29.16
C GLY A 178 9.88 33.69 -30.20
N ALA A 179 8.63 33.23 -30.32
CA ALA A 179 7.62 33.83 -31.17
C ALA A 179 7.07 35.17 -30.62
N GLY A 180 7.49 35.57 -29.42
CA GLY A 180 7.08 36.82 -28.74
C GLY A 180 8.27 37.66 -28.31
N ASN A 181 8.03 38.66 -27.47
CA ASN A 181 9.06 39.55 -26.97
C ASN A 181 9.97 38.85 -25.95
N ILE A 182 11.28 38.93 -26.13
CA ILE A 182 12.27 38.61 -25.11
C ILE A 182 12.66 39.96 -24.45
N MET A 183 12.25 40.15 -23.18
CA MET A 183 12.55 41.38 -22.44
C MET A 183 13.60 41.09 -21.37
N ALA A 184 14.69 41.84 -21.36
CA ALA A 184 15.68 41.86 -20.29
C ALA A 184 15.63 43.20 -19.56
N ALA A 185 15.33 43.17 -18.27
CA ALA A 185 15.49 44.38 -17.42
C ALA A 185 16.92 44.37 -16.87
N GLY A 186 17.84 45.08 -17.52
CA GLY A 186 19.24 45.18 -17.16
C GLY A 186 20.17 45.27 -18.34
N ASN A 187 21.49 45.17 -18.12
CA ASN A 187 22.48 45.28 -19.16
C ASN A 187 22.41 44.04 -20.10
N SER A 188 21.97 44.25 -21.31
CA SER A 188 22.06 43.28 -22.39
C SER A 188 23.37 43.56 -23.16
N ASP A 189 24.43 42.81 -22.85
CA ASP A 189 25.64 42.86 -23.67
C ASP A 189 25.36 42.09 -24.99
N ASN A 190 24.74 42.84 -25.90
CA ASN A 190 24.26 42.29 -27.14
C ASN A 190 25.38 42.44 -28.23
N HIS A 191 26.07 41.35 -28.54
CA HIS A 191 26.92 41.27 -29.72
C HIS A 191 26.05 40.96 -30.95
N HIS A 192 25.21 41.95 -31.37
CA HIS A 192 24.60 41.87 -32.69
C HIS A 192 25.64 42.31 -33.76
N LYS A 193 26.11 41.38 -34.58
CA LYS A 193 26.69 41.70 -35.88
C LYS A 193 25.53 41.87 -36.86
N HIS A 194 25.36 43.06 -37.38
CA HIS A 194 24.51 43.34 -38.54
C HIS A 194 25.19 42.85 -39.81
#